data_ebce60255c0c0d50df07a5637568405e
#
_entry.id   ebce60255c0c0d50df07a5637568405e
#
_cell.length_a   1.000
_cell.length_b   1.000
_cell.length_c   1.000
_cell.angle_alpha   90.00
_cell.angle_beta   90.00
_cell.angle_gamma   90.00
#
_symmetry.space_group_name_H-M   'P 1'
#
loop_
_entity.id
_entity.type
_entity.pdbx_description
1 polymer ?
#
loop_
_entity_poly.entity_id
_entity_poly.type
_entity_poly.pdbx_seq_one_letter_code
_entity_poly.pdbx_strand_id
1 'polypeptide(L)'
;MKLSTRFKLALALVATAAGAPVAAQDRPDPFARIGHIVVIFTENRSFDHVFGLFPGAEGLNSAQHPPPQVDFDGTPLSALPRPRWDDRFPRRLPNAPFRLEPYVDIEGHTMDPVHDFYLEQEQIDGGAMDRFVEASNAGALVMGYYDGSELKQWALAKEFTLADHFFHAAFGGSMLNHFFLICGCAPVFDNPAESTRKKFLPKLATIRDAQGAELTTRAREEDSPKSVLDGPPRHKKFGPLTIELEAIGTLQPANPISKHDKTEAQERLPPLHAPTIGDRLTEKGVAWAWYAGGWRDVVEGRLKPYEGKPDAFQTHHQPFVYFANYAEGREGRAHLKDADDFFRDVDAGKLPPVSFYKPLGVFNGHPNYSDLAAGDAHLGEVVARLRKSPNWADMLIIVTADENGGFWDHVAPPKRDSYGPGARVPTLIISPFARKGFVDKTVYDTLSILRTIELRFGVAPLSERDAGATDLRNALIAP
;
A
#
# COMPACT_ATOMS: atom_id res chain seq x y z
N MET A 1 -44.37 52.55 -61.00
CA MET A 1 -43.35 51.64 -61.56
C MET A 1 -42.51 51.05 -60.40
N LYS A 2 -42.78 49.80 -59.98
CA LYS A 2 -42.06 49.11 -58.90
C LYS A 2 -41.41 47.86 -59.51
N LEU A 3 -40.09 47.87 -59.60
CA LEU A 3 -39.31 46.66 -59.95
C LEU A 3 -39.11 45.85 -58.65
N SER A 4 -39.51 44.60 -58.67
CA SER A 4 -39.24 43.63 -57.61
C SER A 4 -38.12 42.71 -58.05
N THR A 5 -36.98 42.78 -57.42
CA THR A 5 -35.84 41.89 -57.68
C THR A 5 -35.97 40.65 -56.76
N ARG A 6 -36.16 39.49 -57.35
CA ARG A 6 -36.18 38.20 -56.65
C ARG A 6 -34.74 37.65 -56.54
N PHE A 7 -34.23 37.56 -55.31
CA PHE A 7 -32.98 36.79 -55.03
C PHE A 7 -33.31 35.31 -54.95
N LYS A 8 -32.68 34.50 -55.77
CA LYS A 8 -32.70 33.04 -55.63
C LYS A 8 -31.53 32.63 -54.71
N LEU A 9 -31.86 32.07 -53.55
CA LEU A 9 -30.91 31.48 -52.61
C LEU A 9 -30.63 30.04 -53.10
N ALA A 10 -29.39 29.76 -53.53
CA ALA A 10 -28.93 28.40 -53.86
C ALA A 10 -28.44 27.74 -52.56
N LEU A 11 -29.13 26.70 -52.10
CA LEU A 11 -28.78 25.89 -50.98
C LEU A 11 -27.72 24.85 -51.42
N ALA A 12 -26.47 25.02 -51.02
CA ALA A 12 -25.43 24.00 -51.26
C ALA A 12 -25.52 22.94 -50.16
N LEU A 13 -25.91 21.73 -50.52
CA LEU A 13 -25.86 20.55 -49.64
C LEU A 13 -24.40 20.13 -49.48
N VAL A 14 -23.80 20.37 -48.29
CA VAL A 14 -22.52 19.76 -47.89
C VAL A 14 -22.83 18.38 -47.38
N ALA A 15 -22.53 17.35 -48.17
CA ALA A 15 -22.56 15.97 -47.70
C ALA A 15 -21.35 15.72 -46.78
N THR A 16 -21.57 15.70 -45.46
CA THR A 16 -20.58 15.21 -44.51
C THR A 16 -20.51 13.69 -44.65
N ALA A 17 -19.43 13.19 -45.23
CA ALA A 17 -19.09 11.76 -45.16
C ALA A 17 -18.86 11.40 -43.71
N ALA A 18 -19.80 10.71 -43.08
CA ALA A 18 -19.60 10.08 -41.82
C ALA A 18 -18.53 8.98 -41.97
N GLY A 19 -17.31 9.27 -41.52
CA GLY A 19 -16.27 8.26 -41.44
C GLY A 19 -16.76 7.12 -40.55
N ALA A 20 -16.78 5.90 -41.10
CA ALA A 20 -17.04 4.71 -40.30
C ALA A 20 -16.04 4.68 -39.13
N PRO A 21 -16.48 4.28 -37.93
CA PRO A 21 -15.55 4.11 -36.81
C PRO A 21 -14.50 3.07 -37.25
N VAL A 22 -13.24 3.48 -37.26
CA VAL A 22 -12.13 2.53 -37.40
C VAL A 22 -12.28 1.54 -36.26
N ALA A 23 -12.61 0.29 -36.58
CA ALA A 23 -12.63 -0.78 -35.61
C ALA A 23 -11.29 -0.77 -34.90
N ALA A 24 -11.31 -0.61 -33.56
CA ALA A 24 -10.13 -0.77 -32.75
C ALA A 24 -9.57 -2.16 -33.09
N GLN A 25 -8.40 -2.18 -33.76
CA GLN A 25 -7.72 -3.44 -34.01
C GLN A 25 -7.60 -4.12 -32.62
N ASP A 26 -8.16 -5.33 -32.50
CA ASP A 26 -8.01 -6.18 -31.34
C ASP A 26 -6.51 -6.42 -31.10
N ARG A 27 -5.90 -5.55 -30.29
CA ARG A 27 -4.54 -5.81 -29.83
C ARG A 27 -4.63 -7.02 -28.93
N PRO A 28 -3.80 -8.06 -29.16
CA PRO A 28 -3.83 -9.24 -28.30
C PRO A 28 -3.65 -8.83 -26.85
N ASP A 29 -4.47 -9.38 -25.96
CA ASP A 29 -4.45 -9.06 -24.52
C ASP A 29 -3.13 -9.54 -23.89
N PRO A 30 -2.30 -8.62 -23.33
CA PRO A 30 -1.04 -8.99 -22.69
C PRO A 30 -1.22 -10.03 -21.58
N PHE A 31 -2.38 -10.06 -20.92
CA PHE A 31 -2.67 -11.01 -19.84
C PHE A 31 -2.93 -12.43 -20.34
N ALA A 32 -3.25 -12.64 -21.61
CA ALA A 32 -3.54 -13.99 -22.16
C ALA A 32 -2.38 -14.99 -21.94
N ARG A 33 -1.13 -14.49 -21.86
CA ARG A 33 0.06 -15.30 -21.63
C ARG A 33 0.36 -15.57 -20.16
N ILE A 34 -0.33 -14.91 -19.23
CA ILE A 34 -0.07 -15.03 -17.80
C ILE A 34 -0.87 -16.21 -17.25
N GLY A 35 -0.18 -17.27 -16.83
CA GLY A 35 -0.78 -18.42 -16.15
C GLY A 35 -0.78 -18.28 -14.64
N HIS A 36 0.24 -17.58 -14.11
CA HIS A 36 0.43 -17.42 -12.67
C HIS A 36 0.65 -15.95 -12.31
N ILE A 37 -0.08 -15.45 -11.30
CA ILE A 37 0.14 -14.15 -10.68
C ILE A 37 0.61 -14.39 -9.25
N VAL A 38 1.79 -13.86 -8.90
CA VAL A 38 2.37 -13.91 -7.56
C VAL A 38 2.49 -12.49 -7.02
N VAL A 39 1.78 -12.19 -5.93
CA VAL A 39 1.85 -10.89 -5.24
C VAL A 39 2.73 -11.06 -4.00
N ILE A 40 3.86 -10.35 -3.95
CA ILE A 40 4.74 -10.28 -2.79
C ILE A 40 4.44 -8.97 -2.08
N PHE A 41 3.87 -9.03 -0.88
CA PHE A 41 3.37 -7.89 -0.13
C PHE A 41 4.29 -7.61 1.06
N THR A 42 5.24 -6.67 0.87
CA THR A 42 6.23 -6.24 1.85
C THR A 42 5.68 -5.15 2.76
N GLU A 43 6.51 -4.52 3.59
CA GLU A 43 6.04 -3.53 4.56
C GLU A 43 6.80 -2.21 4.54
N ASN A 44 6.02 -1.19 4.73
CA ASN A 44 6.21 0.11 5.36
C ASN A 44 7.36 0.92 4.78
N ARG A 45 7.35 1.18 3.46
CA ARG A 45 8.32 2.08 2.82
C ARG A 45 7.64 2.96 1.77
N SER A 46 7.89 4.28 1.82
CA SER A 46 7.51 5.14 0.71
C SER A 46 8.43 4.94 -0.51
N PHE A 47 7.99 5.39 -1.67
CA PHE A 47 8.79 5.31 -2.89
C PHE A 47 10.08 6.11 -2.76
N ASP A 48 10.01 7.37 -2.32
CA ASP A 48 11.20 8.21 -2.17
C ASP A 48 12.20 7.67 -1.15
N HIS A 49 11.72 6.99 -0.11
CA HIS A 49 12.58 6.41 0.92
C HIS A 49 13.60 5.38 0.36
N VAL A 50 13.21 4.64 -0.70
CA VAL A 50 14.00 3.54 -1.25
C VAL A 50 14.37 3.75 -2.73
N PHE A 51 13.50 4.38 -3.53
CA PHE A 51 13.68 4.60 -4.96
C PHE A 51 13.82 6.07 -5.34
N GLY A 52 13.87 6.98 -4.37
CA GLY A 52 13.94 8.42 -4.63
C GLY A 52 15.10 8.88 -5.51
N LEU A 53 16.19 8.12 -5.56
CA LEU A 53 17.34 8.38 -6.44
C LEU A 53 17.38 7.49 -7.69
N PHE A 54 16.37 6.64 -7.95
CA PHE A 54 16.39 5.71 -9.08
C PHE A 54 16.40 6.44 -10.42
N PRO A 55 17.33 6.12 -11.35
CA PRO A 55 17.43 6.82 -12.63
C PRO A 55 16.17 6.68 -13.50
N GLY A 56 15.64 7.82 -13.95
CA GLY A 56 14.47 7.86 -14.82
C GLY A 56 13.11 7.84 -14.12
N ALA A 57 13.09 7.58 -12.81
CA ALA A 57 11.88 7.72 -11.99
C ALA A 57 11.61 9.20 -11.66
N GLU A 58 10.36 9.52 -11.33
CA GLU A 58 9.99 10.78 -10.69
C GLU A 58 10.39 10.73 -9.22
N GLY A 59 11.67 10.90 -8.97
CA GLY A 59 12.29 10.84 -7.65
C GLY A 59 12.86 12.20 -7.23
N LEU A 60 13.64 12.18 -6.16
CA LEU A 60 14.20 13.37 -5.53
C LEU A 60 15.07 14.23 -6.45
N ASN A 61 15.73 13.62 -7.44
CA ASN A 61 16.54 14.35 -8.43
C ASN A 61 15.70 15.09 -9.47
N SER A 62 14.45 14.70 -9.67
CA SER A 62 13.49 15.36 -10.58
C SER A 62 12.61 16.38 -9.86
N ALA A 63 12.51 16.29 -8.55
CA ALA A 63 11.75 17.23 -7.74
C ALA A 63 12.34 18.65 -7.83
N GLN A 64 11.57 19.55 -8.41
CA GLN A 64 11.92 20.98 -8.42
C GLN A 64 11.60 21.58 -7.04
N HIS A 65 12.48 21.44 -6.08
CA HIS A 65 12.33 21.92 -4.71
C HIS A 65 11.21 21.17 -3.94
N PRO A 66 11.57 20.10 -3.20
CA PRO A 66 10.65 19.48 -2.27
C PRO A 66 10.02 20.52 -1.34
N PRO A 67 8.71 20.45 -1.04
CA PRO A 67 8.10 21.40 -0.13
C PRO A 67 8.79 21.36 1.24
N PRO A 68 9.15 22.52 1.81
CA PRO A 68 9.68 22.54 3.15
C PRO A 68 8.59 22.08 4.12
N GLN A 69 8.96 21.24 5.09
CA GLN A 69 8.03 20.81 6.12
C GLN A 69 7.64 22.00 7.01
N VAL A 70 6.40 22.01 7.46
CA VAL A 70 5.82 23.08 8.26
C VAL A 70 5.62 22.69 9.72
N ASP A 71 5.45 23.67 10.59
CA ASP A 71 5.05 23.48 11.99
C ASP A 71 3.52 23.48 12.13
N PHE A 72 3.02 23.28 13.33
CA PHE A 72 1.59 23.22 13.68
C PHE A 72 0.75 24.39 13.21
N ASP A 73 1.36 25.57 13.06
CA ASP A 73 0.70 26.79 12.59
C ASP A 73 0.84 27.02 11.06
N GLY A 74 1.41 26.05 10.34
CA GLY A 74 1.65 26.11 8.90
C GLY A 74 2.89 26.94 8.51
N THR A 75 3.70 27.41 9.47
CA THR A 75 4.96 28.11 9.14
C THR A 75 6.05 27.12 8.78
N PRO A 76 6.89 27.39 7.76
CA PRO A 76 8.02 26.53 7.44
C PRO A 76 8.97 26.34 8.62
N LEU A 77 9.34 25.10 8.91
CA LEU A 77 10.30 24.77 9.94
C LEU A 77 11.67 25.37 9.60
N SER A 78 12.32 25.96 10.59
CA SER A 78 13.69 26.46 10.43
C SER A 78 14.74 25.34 10.28
N ALA A 79 14.41 24.14 10.74
CA ALA A 79 15.18 22.91 10.64
C ALA A 79 14.31 21.72 11.00
N LEU A 80 14.68 20.52 10.57
CA LEU A 80 14.03 19.28 11.03
C LEU A 80 14.54 18.90 12.43
N PRO A 81 13.65 18.55 13.39
CA PRO A 81 14.03 18.08 14.71
C PRO A 81 14.60 16.65 14.63
N ARG A 82 15.63 16.38 15.46
CA ARG A 82 16.20 15.03 15.57
C ARG A 82 15.12 14.00 15.93
N PRO A 83 15.18 12.75 15.36
CA PRO A 83 14.35 11.65 15.82
C PRO A 83 14.49 11.45 17.31
N ARG A 84 13.36 11.28 18.01
CA ARG A 84 13.36 11.15 19.47
C ARG A 84 14.12 9.90 19.88
N TRP A 85 14.99 10.01 20.89
CA TRP A 85 15.82 8.92 21.43
C TRP A 85 16.86 8.34 20.48
N ASP A 86 17.18 9.03 19.38
CA ASP A 86 18.19 8.55 18.45
C ASP A 86 19.35 9.57 18.32
N ASP A 87 20.40 9.34 19.12
CA ASP A 87 21.58 10.21 19.17
C ASP A 87 22.51 10.04 17.98
N ARG A 88 22.27 9.11 17.08
CA ARG A 88 22.99 8.98 15.80
C ARG A 88 22.77 10.20 14.91
N PHE A 89 21.62 10.85 15.03
CA PHE A 89 21.27 12.05 14.27
C PHE A 89 21.71 13.33 14.99
N PRO A 90 22.11 14.39 14.25
CA PRO A 90 22.35 15.71 14.83
C PRO A 90 21.05 16.30 15.39
N ARG A 91 21.18 17.25 16.31
CA ARG A 91 19.99 17.87 16.95
C ARG A 91 19.05 18.57 15.96
N ARG A 92 19.59 19.06 14.86
CA ARG A 92 18.86 19.73 13.78
C ARG A 92 19.42 19.30 12.44
N LEU A 93 18.57 19.10 11.47
CA LEU A 93 18.88 18.83 10.08
C LEU A 93 18.28 19.91 9.19
N PRO A 94 18.80 20.17 8.00
CA PRO A 94 18.14 21.04 7.03
C PRO A 94 16.70 20.62 6.80
N ASN A 95 15.80 21.57 6.58
CA ASN A 95 14.39 21.27 6.25
C ASN A 95 14.28 20.84 4.78
N ALA A 96 14.71 19.61 4.52
CA ALA A 96 14.74 18.96 3.21
C ALA A 96 14.92 17.44 3.39
N PRO A 97 14.63 16.61 2.38
CA PRO A 97 15.00 15.20 2.37
C PRO A 97 16.52 15.03 2.52
N PHE A 98 16.95 13.99 3.22
CA PHE A 98 18.38 13.75 3.48
C PHE A 98 18.72 12.26 3.46
N ARG A 99 19.98 11.94 3.18
CA ARG A 99 20.48 10.55 3.18
C ARG A 99 20.58 10.00 4.59
N LEU A 100 20.11 8.78 4.79
CA LEU A 100 20.11 8.10 6.09
C LEU A 100 21.45 7.42 6.40
N GLU A 101 22.19 6.94 5.41
CA GLU A 101 23.40 6.10 5.61
C GLU A 101 24.47 6.74 6.51
N PRO A 102 24.64 8.08 6.56
CA PRO A 102 25.58 8.70 7.51
C PRO A 102 25.20 8.47 8.98
N TYR A 103 23.94 8.14 9.25
CA TYR A 103 23.38 7.98 10.59
C TYR A 103 22.91 6.54 10.86
N VAL A 104 22.22 5.95 9.90
CA VAL A 104 21.67 4.59 9.97
C VAL A 104 21.85 3.96 8.61
N ASP A 105 22.68 2.93 8.52
CA ASP A 105 22.84 2.13 7.31
C ASP A 105 21.61 1.22 7.05
N ILE A 106 21.63 0.52 5.93
CA ILE A 106 20.50 -0.35 5.52
C ILE A 106 20.28 -1.56 6.44
N GLU A 107 21.28 -1.95 7.26
CA GLU A 107 21.22 -3.00 8.27
C GLU A 107 20.77 -2.46 9.63
N GLY A 108 20.66 -1.14 9.75
CA GLY A 108 20.32 -0.45 10.98
C GLY A 108 18.82 -0.37 11.24
N HIS A 109 18.44 -0.67 12.48
CA HIS A 109 17.05 -0.46 12.92
C HIS A 109 16.77 1.02 13.20
N THR A 110 15.61 1.49 12.77
CA THR A 110 15.07 2.81 13.08
C THR A 110 13.87 2.68 14.01
N MET A 111 13.38 3.79 14.54
CA MET A 111 12.04 3.78 15.14
C MET A 111 10.98 3.60 14.05
N ASP A 112 9.77 3.26 14.48
CA ASP A 112 8.60 3.13 13.66
C ASP A 112 7.85 4.48 13.59
N PRO A 113 7.84 5.18 12.44
CA PRO A 113 7.06 6.41 12.33
C PRO A 113 5.56 6.09 12.39
N VAL A 114 4.79 6.98 12.99
CA VAL A 114 3.33 6.81 13.02
C VAL A 114 2.76 6.86 11.58
N HIS A 115 1.91 5.89 11.29
CA HIS A 115 1.24 5.72 10.01
C HIS A 115 -0.23 5.31 10.24
N ASP A 116 -1.01 6.23 10.79
CA ASP A 116 -2.44 6.01 11.01
C ASP A 116 -3.32 6.83 10.06
N PHE A 117 -4.54 6.38 9.89
CA PHE A 117 -5.50 6.87 8.90
C PHE A 117 -5.68 8.40 8.90
N TYR A 118 -5.84 9.00 10.07
CA TYR A 118 -6.07 10.44 10.17
C TYR A 118 -4.80 11.26 10.11
N LEU A 119 -3.69 10.72 10.65
CA LEU A 119 -2.40 11.43 10.61
C LEU A 119 -1.80 11.42 9.22
N GLU A 120 -1.99 10.36 8.42
CA GLU A 120 -1.50 10.37 7.04
C GLU A 120 -2.25 11.41 6.18
N GLN A 121 -3.56 11.60 6.40
CA GLN A 121 -4.29 12.68 5.76
C GLN A 121 -3.71 14.05 6.12
N GLU A 122 -3.37 14.27 7.40
CA GLU A 122 -2.68 15.47 7.87
C GLU A 122 -1.30 15.61 7.23
N GLN A 123 -0.51 14.51 7.17
CA GLN A 123 0.82 14.47 6.53
C GLN A 123 0.77 14.89 5.05
N ILE A 124 -0.22 14.39 4.31
CA ILE A 124 -0.43 14.70 2.88
C ILE A 124 -0.91 16.15 2.69
N ASP A 125 -1.63 16.71 3.63
CA ASP A 125 -2.12 18.11 3.66
C ASP A 125 -2.77 18.56 2.35
N GLY A 126 -3.78 17.80 1.91
CA GLY A 126 -4.50 18.07 0.66
C GLY A 126 -3.64 17.93 -0.62
N GLY A 127 -2.42 17.41 -0.51
CA GLY A 127 -1.43 17.21 -1.57
C GLY A 127 -0.22 18.14 -1.48
N ALA A 128 -0.10 18.97 -0.44
CA ALA A 128 1.08 19.80 -0.21
C ALA A 128 2.28 18.97 0.25
N MET A 129 2.06 17.80 0.83
CA MET A 129 3.10 16.87 1.30
C MET A 129 4.08 17.49 2.31
N ASP A 130 3.65 18.42 3.12
CA ASP A 130 4.51 19.28 3.94
C ASP A 130 4.30 19.15 5.46
N ARG A 131 3.38 18.23 5.92
CA ARG A 131 3.11 18.02 7.35
C ARG A 131 3.60 16.67 7.89
N PHE A 132 4.47 15.97 7.18
CA PHE A 132 4.98 14.66 7.62
C PHE A 132 5.76 14.74 8.93
N VAL A 133 6.52 15.81 9.14
CA VAL A 133 7.33 15.97 10.35
C VAL A 133 6.47 16.37 11.55
N GLU A 134 5.53 17.29 11.37
CA GLU A 134 4.68 17.80 12.44
C GLU A 134 3.62 16.80 12.88
N ALA A 135 3.11 15.96 11.96
CA ALA A 135 2.14 14.91 12.23
C ALA A 135 2.80 13.54 12.53
N SER A 136 4.07 13.54 12.98
CA SER A 136 4.82 12.31 13.26
C SER A 136 5.45 12.31 14.65
N ASN A 137 5.66 11.10 15.19
CA ASN A 137 6.44 10.85 16.40
C ASN A 137 7.96 10.75 16.11
N ALA A 138 8.37 10.69 14.82
CA ALA A 138 9.71 10.32 14.40
C ALA A 138 10.60 11.49 13.96
N GLY A 139 10.09 12.73 14.02
CA GLY A 139 10.88 13.91 13.67
C GLY A 139 11.49 13.80 12.26
N ALA A 140 12.76 14.18 12.12
CA ALA A 140 13.45 14.19 10.83
C ALA A 140 13.48 12.82 10.12
N LEU A 141 13.38 11.70 10.84
CA LEU A 141 13.48 10.35 10.24
C LEU A 141 12.55 10.18 9.05
N VAL A 142 11.33 10.74 9.11
CA VAL A 142 10.33 10.59 8.05
C VAL A 142 10.77 11.18 6.70
N MET A 143 11.72 12.13 6.72
CA MET A 143 12.28 12.78 5.53
C MET A 143 13.55 12.07 5.01
N GLY A 144 13.95 10.97 5.66
CA GLY A 144 15.14 10.23 5.30
C GLY A 144 14.94 9.31 4.11
N TYR A 145 15.98 9.18 3.27
CA TYR A 145 16.02 8.22 2.16
C TYR A 145 17.36 7.50 2.10
N TYR A 146 17.37 6.33 1.50
CA TYR A 146 18.57 5.54 1.23
C TYR A 146 19.03 5.68 -0.24
N ASP A 147 20.34 5.59 -0.46
CA ASP A 147 20.87 5.30 -1.79
C ASP A 147 20.64 3.82 -2.09
N GLY A 148 19.59 3.53 -2.84
CA GLY A 148 19.19 2.16 -3.13
C GLY A 148 20.06 1.42 -4.15
N SER A 149 21.15 2.02 -4.65
CA SER A 149 21.90 1.53 -5.82
C SER A 149 22.44 0.10 -5.66
N GLU A 150 22.72 -0.34 -4.43
CA GLU A 150 23.19 -1.69 -4.09
C GLU A 150 22.09 -2.68 -3.73
N LEU A 151 20.83 -2.23 -3.63
CA LEU A 151 19.71 -3.09 -3.27
C LEU A 151 19.33 -4.04 -4.41
N LYS A 152 18.90 -5.25 -4.07
CA LYS A 152 18.41 -6.26 -5.02
C LYS A 152 17.16 -5.78 -5.77
N GLN A 153 16.27 -5.08 -5.09
CA GLN A 153 15.10 -4.48 -5.72
C GLN A 153 15.46 -3.44 -6.79
N TRP A 154 16.56 -2.69 -6.65
CA TRP A 154 17.04 -1.80 -7.72
C TRP A 154 17.61 -2.58 -8.91
N ALA A 155 18.32 -3.68 -8.65
CA ALA A 155 18.78 -4.55 -9.72
C ALA A 155 17.61 -5.14 -10.51
N LEU A 156 16.53 -5.55 -9.82
CA LEU A 156 15.29 -6.02 -10.44
C LEU A 156 14.59 -4.90 -11.24
N ALA A 157 14.53 -3.67 -10.70
CA ALA A 157 13.95 -2.52 -11.41
C ALA A 157 14.73 -2.17 -12.68
N LYS A 158 16.06 -2.31 -12.69
CA LYS A 158 16.89 -2.14 -13.89
C LYS A 158 16.67 -3.23 -14.94
N GLU A 159 16.25 -4.42 -14.52
CA GLU A 159 15.98 -5.56 -15.42
C GLU A 159 14.52 -5.58 -15.92
N PHE A 160 13.56 -5.23 -15.07
CA PHE A 160 12.11 -5.32 -15.32
C PHE A 160 11.42 -3.94 -15.30
N THR A 161 10.16 -3.89 -14.92
CA THR A 161 9.40 -2.63 -14.83
C THR A 161 9.32 -2.14 -13.39
N LEU A 162 9.65 -0.87 -13.17
CA LEU A 162 9.38 -0.10 -11.96
C LEU A 162 8.15 0.76 -12.19
N ALA A 163 7.10 0.59 -11.39
CA ALA A 163 5.95 1.50 -11.39
C ALA A 163 6.24 2.65 -10.42
N ASP A 164 6.53 3.84 -10.94
CA ASP A 164 6.94 4.99 -10.12
C ASP A 164 5.76 5.86 -9.64
N HIS A 165 4.53 5.56 -10.09
CA HIS A 165 3.28 6.17 -9.63
C HIS A 165 2.32 5.13 -9.08
N PHE A 166 2.82 4.27 -8.20
CA PHE A 166 2.01 3.29 -7.49
C PHE A 166 1.76 3.75 -6.06
N PHE A 167 0.50 3.90 -5.70
CA PHE A 167 0.05 4.42 -4.40
C PHE A 167 -0.58 3.30 -3.56
N HIS A 168 -0.43 3.33 -2.24
CA HIS A 168 -1.19 2.40 -1.42
C HIS A 168 -2.67 2.82 -1.35
N ALA A 169 -3.57 1.84 -1.26
CA ALA A 169 -4.99 2.07 -1.55
C ALA A 169 -5.71 2.94 -0.51
N ALA A 170 -5.31 2.85 0.75
CA ALA A 170 -6.01 3.54 1.84
C ALA A 170 -5.02 4.24 2.77
N PHE A 171 -5.37 5.42 3.25
CA PHE A 171 -4.61 6.12 4.28
C PHE A 171 -4.35 5.23 5.50
N GLY A 172 -3.19 5.40 6.12
CA GLY A 172 -2.82 4.74 7.36
C GLY A 172 -2.29 3.33 7.18
N GLY A 173 -2.49 2.51 8.19
CA GLY A 173 -1.67 1.34 8.46
C GLY A 173 -2.01 0.07 7.70
N SER A 174 -1.16 -0.92 7.97
CA SER A 174 -1.08 -2.19 7.26
C SER A 174 -2.39 -2.98 7.25
N MET A 175 -3.15 -3.03 8.36
CA MET A 175 -4.39 -3.82 8.40
C MET A 175 -5.39 -3.37 7.34
N LEU A 176 -5.64 -2.07 7.22
CA LEU A 176 -6.61 -1.55 6.24
C LEU A 176 -6.13 -1.80 4.80
N ASN A 177 -4.84 -1.62 4.52
CA ASN A 177 -4.27 -1.87 3.20
C ASN A 177 -4.27 -3.37 2.82
N HIS A 178 -4.13 -4.29 3.79
CA HIS A 178 -4.37 -5.71 3.55
C HIS A 178 -5.83 -6.00 3.17
N PHE A 179 -6.81 -5.33 3.78
CA PHE A 179 -8.22 -5.47 3.39
C PHE A 179 -8.46 -4.90 1.99
N PHE A 180 -7.91 -3.74 1.67
CA PHE A 180 -8.03 -3.22 0.32
C PHE A 180 -7.42 -4.16 -0.72
N LEU A 181 -6.32 -4.86 -0.42
CA LEU A 181 -5.76 -5.87 -1.33
C LEU A 181 -6.67 -7.08 -1.54
N ILE A 182 -7.48 -7.49 -0.55
CA ILE A 182 -8.24 -8.74 -0.66
C ILE A 182 -9.75 -8.56 -0.85
N CYS A 183 -10.33 -7.40 -0.45
CA CYS A 183 -11.76 -7.14 -0.62
C CYS A 183 -12.09 -5.77 -1.24
N GLY A 184 -11.08 -4.90 -1.49
CA GLY A 184 -11.34 -3.54 -1.96
C GLY A 184 -12.23 -2.74 -1.02
N CYS A 185 -12.20 -3.04 0.28
CA CYS A 185 -13.16 -2.55 1.27
C CYS A 185 -12.53 -2.22 2.63
N ALA A 186 -13.18 -1.32 3.37
CA ALA A 186 -12.95 -1.14 4.80
C ALA A 186 -13.94 -2.01 5.58
N PRO A 187 -13.49 -2.80 6.56
CA PRO A 187 -14.41 -3.62 7.36
C PRO A 187 -15.20 -2.75 8.34
N VAL A 188 -16.46 -3.09 8.56
CA VAL A 188 -17.34 -2.40 9.51
C VAL A 188 -17.47 -3.22 10.79
N PHE A 189 -17.32 -2.58 11.94
CA PHE A 189 -17.56 -3.18 13.24
C PHE A 189 -19.03 -2.99 13.62
N ASP A 190 -19.90 -3.87 13.15
CA ASP A 190 -21.33 -3.77 13.41
C ASP A 190 -21.65 -3.86 14.91
N ASN A 191 -22.43 -2.89 15.41
CA ASN A 191 -23.01 -2.88 16.76
C ASN A 191 -22.03 -3.18 17.91
N PRO A 192 -20.86 -2.52 18.00
CA PRO A 192 -19.97 -2.73 19.13
C PRO A 192 -20.65 -2.31 20.43
N ALA A 193 -20.31 -3.02 21.54
CA ALA A 193 -20.75 -2.65 22.86
C ALA A 193 -20.34 -1.21 23.20
N GLU A 194 -21.14 -0.51 24.02
CA GLU A 194 -20.88 0.89 24.38
C GLU A 194 -19.48 1.11 24.98
N SER A 195 -19.00 0.15 25.78
CA SER A 195 -17.63 0.18 26.32
C SER A 195 -16.58 0.12 25.22
N THR A 196 -16.80 -0.73 24.21
CA THR A 196 -15.93 -0.87 23.04
C THR A 196 -15.96 0.40 22.19
N ARG A 197 -17.15 0.97 21.93
CA ARG A 197 -17.27 2.28 21.24
C ARG A 197 -16.43 3.34 21.94
N LYS A 198 -16.59 3.52 23.24
CA LYS A 198 -15.81 4.50 24.03
C LYS A 198 -14.29 4.24 23.96
N LYS A 199 -13.89 2.98 23.91
CA LYS A 199 -12.49 2.58 23.84
C LYS A 199 -11.90 2.78 22.45
N PHE A 200 -12.66 2.53 21.38
CA PHE A 200 -12.18 2.40 20.00
C PHE A 200 -12.46 3.62 19.12
N LEU A 201 -13.37 4.50 19.52
CA LEU A 201 -13.56 5.75 18.79
C LEU A 201 -12.39 6.72 19.04
N PRO A 202 -11.87 7.37 17.99
CA PRO A 202 -10.79 8.31 18.10
C PRO A 202 -11.26 9.63 18.75
N LYS A 203 -10.35 10.41 19.25
CA LYS A 203 -10.55 11.81 19.59
C LYS A 203 -10.04 12.66 18.42
N LEU A 204 -10.96 13.23 17.69
CA LEU A 204 -10.70 13.96 16.46
C LEU A 204 -10.71 15.49 16.68
N ALA A 205 -10.03 16.18 15.80
CA ALA A 205 -10.05 17.63 15.62
C ALA A 205 -10.23 17.93 14.14
N THR A 206 -10.62 19.17 13.84
CA THR A 206 -10.66 19.68 12.47
C THR A 206 -9.59 20.73 12.31
N ILE A 207 -8.77 20.58 11.29
CA ILE A 207 -7.80 21.59 10.85
C ILE A 207 -8.14 22.02 9.41
N ARG A 208 -7.37 22.91 8.83
CA ARG A 208 -7.45 23.21 7.40
C ARG A 208 -6.21 22.72 6.70
N ASP A 209 -6.41 22.10 5.53
CA ASP A 209 -5.31 21.72 4.65
C ASP A 209 -4.68 22.94 3.96
N ALA A 210 -3.60 22.75 3.24
CA ALA A 210 -2.88 23.81 2.51
C ALA A 210 -3.75 24.51 1.44
N GLN A 211 -4.86 23.89 1.00
CA GLN A 211 -5.84 24.45 0.07
C GLN A 211 -6.99 25.15 0.80
N GLY A 212 -6.99 25.14 2.15
CA GLY A 212 -8.01 25.74 3.00
C GLY A 212 -9.27 24.89 3.20
N ALA A 213 -9.30 23.64 2.72
CA ALA A 213 -10.39 22.71 2.96
C ALA A 213 -10.34 22.15 4.39
N GLU A 214 -11.50 21.79 4.95
CA GLU A 214 -11.55 21.15 6.26
C GLU A 214 -10.98 19.74 6.17
N LEU A 215 -10.08 19.42 7.12
CA LEU A 215 -9.41 18.14 7.25
C LEU A 215 -9.61 17.61 8.66
N THR A 216 -10.12 16.39 8.77
CA THR A 216 -10.25 15.68 10.04
C THR A 216 -8.93 15.03 10.40
N THR A 217 -8.43 15.27 11.60
CA THR A 217 -7.19 14.69 12.12
C THR A 217 -7.35 14.29 13.59
N ARG A 218 -6.30 13.65 14.13
CA ARG A 218 -6.29 13.31 15.57
C ARG A 218 -6.12 14.55 16.43
N ALA A 219 -6.96 14.66 17.47
CA ALA A 219 -6.81 15.74 18.44
C ALA A 219 -5.50 15.62 19.20
N ARG A 220 -4.81 16.74 19.40
CA ARG A 220 -3.60 16.82 20.24
C ARG A 220 -3.97 16.94 21.71
N GLU A 221 -3.07 16.46 22.59
CA GLU A 221 -3.19 16.70 24.03
C GLU A 221 -2.95 18.18 24.36
N GLU A 222 -3.57 18.68 25.41
CA GLU A 222 -3.47 20.10 25.82
C GLU A 222 -2.03 20.52 26.20
N ASP A 223 -1.24 19.57 26.69
CA ASP A 223 0.14 19.73 27.06
C ASP A 223 1.15 19.31 25.96
N SER A 224 0.65 19.11 24.73
CA SER A 224 1.51 18.89 23.56
C SER A 224 2.44 20.11 23.34
N PRO A 225 3.68 19.90 22.87
CA PRO A 225 4.55 21.00 22.50
C PRO A 225 3.86 22.00 21.56
N LYS A 226 4.22 23.28 21.64
CA LYS A 226 3.68 24.32 20.76
C LYS A 226 4.35 24.35 19.38
N SER A 227 5.48 23.72 19.25
CA SER A 227 6.23 23.52 18.02
C SER A 227 6.83 22.14 18.02
N VAL A 228 6.92 21.50 16.86
CA VAL A 228 7.59 20.20 16.70
C VAL A 228 9.10 20.32 17.02
N LEU A 229 9.66 21.52 16.96
CA LEU A 229 11.04 21.79 17.33
C LEU A 229 11.30 21.65 18.84
N ASP A 230 10.28 21.75 19.67
CA ASP A 230 10.33 21.56 21.12
C ASP A 230 10.07 20.10 21.53
N GLY A 231 9.59 19.27 20.61
CA GLY A 231 9.34 17.86 20.80
C GLY A 231 8.21 17.34 19.90
N PRO A 232 8.08 16.01 19.76
CA PRO A 232 7.04 15.43 18.93
C PRO A 232 5.66 15.75 19.49
N PRO A 233 4.63 15.85 18.61
CA PRO A 233 3.27 16.06 19.06
C PRO A 233 2.80 14.91 19.95
N ARG A 234 1.96 15.25 20.92
CA ARG A 234 1.23 14.27 21.72
C ARG A 234 -0.22 14.26 21.30
N HIS A 235 -0.62 13.20 20.61
CA HIS A 235 -1.99 13.04 20.17
C HIS A 235 -2.80 12.30 21.23
N LYS A 236 -4.07 12.66 21.36
CA LYS A 236 -5.04 11.90 22.14
C LYS A 236 -5.09 10.47 21.63
N LYS A 237 -5.56 9.55 22.48
CA LYS A 237 -5.55 8.13 22.18
C LYS A 237 -6.09 7.84 20.78
N PHE A 238 -5.34 7.05 20.03
CA PHE A 238 -5.77 6.46 18.77
C PHE A 238 -6.96 5.52 19.02
N GLY A 239 -7.98 5.62 18.16
CA GLY A 239 -9.09 4.68 18.10
C GLY A 239 -9.05 3.93 16.77
N PRO A 240 -9.13 2.59 16.77
CA PRO A 240 -9.05 1.81 15.54
C PRO A 240 -10.31 1.85 14.66
N LEU A 241 -11.33 2.65 15.04
CA LEU A 241 -12.57 2.81 14.29
C LEU A 241 -12.77 4.26 13.83
N THR A 242 -13.43 4.45 12.69
CA THR A 242 -14.03 5.74 12.34
C THR A 242 -15.28 6.00 13.17
N ILE A 243 -15.86 7.20 13.06
CA ILE A 243 -17.15 7.53 13.68
C ILE A 243 -18.27 6.63 13.15
N GLU A 244 -18.17 6.23 11.87
CA GLU A 244 -19.05 5.31 11.18
C GLU A 244 -18.77 3.83 11.51
N LEU A 245 -17.84 3.57 12.44
CA LEU A 245 -17.45 2.23 12.92
C LEU A 245 -16.68 1.39 11.88
N GLU A 246 -16.04 2.02 10.94
CA GLU A 246 -15.14 1.34 10.02
C GLU A 246 -13.79 1.08 10.69
N ALA A 247 -13.25 -0.12 10.52
CA ALA A 247 -11.98 -0.49 11.10
C ALA A 247 -10.82 0.05 10.26
N ILE A 248 -10.18 1.10 10.76
CA ILE A 248 -9.04 1.81 10.14
C ILE A 248 -7.72 1.54 10.86
N GLY A 249 -7.74 0.83 11.96
CA GLY A 249 -6.56 0.42 12.71
C GLY A 249 -6.65 -1.05 13.12
N THR A 250 -5.56 -1.58 13.64
CA THR A 250 -5.44 -3.01 13.95
C THR A 250 -6.43 -3.46 15.01
N LEU A 251 -7.29 -4.40 14.63
CA LEU A 251 -8.22 -5.13 15.48
C LEU A 251 -7.95 -6.63 15.36
N GLN A 252 -8.34 -7.41 16.37
CA GLN A 252 -8.26 -8.86 16.32
C GLN A 252 -9.51 -9.45 15.67
N PRO A 253 -9.42 -10.58 14.93
CA PRO A 253 -10.57 -11.25 14.34
C PRO A 253 -11.49 -11.86 15.40
N ALA A 254 -12.75 -12.11 15.05
CA ALA A 254 -13.76 -12.72 15.91
C ALA A 254 -13.27 -14.00 16.60
N ASN A 255 -12.58 -14.86 15.86
CA ASN A 255 -12.03 -16.10 16.37
C ASN A 255 -10.52 -15.95 16.58
N PRO A 256 -10.00 -16.21 17.82
CA PRO A 256 -8.58 -16.21 18.06
C PRO A 256 -7.86 -17.18 17.12
N ILE A 257 -6.79 -16.72 16.47
CA ILE A 257 -5.94 -17.59 15.63
C ILE A 257 -4.85 -18.29 16.46
N SER A 258 -4.65 -17.85 17.69
CA SER A 258 -3.64 -18.38 18.60
C SER A 258 -4.21 -18.50 20.01
N LYS A 259 -3.83 -19.57 20.71
CA LYS A 259 -4.13 -19.73 22.15
C LYS A 259 -3.56 -18.64 23.06
N HIS A 260 -2.64 -17.85 22.53
CA HIS A 260 -2.00 -16.74 23.25
C HIS A 260 -2.76 -15.42 23.12
N ASP A 261 -3.71 -15.32 22.19
CA ASP A 261 -4.53 -14.12 22.04
C ASP A 261 -5.54 -13.99 23.20
N LYS A 262 -5.37 -12.94 24.00
CA LYS A 262 -6.18 -12.64 25.20
C LYS A 262 -7.13 -11.47 24.99
N THR A 263 -7.33 -11.03 23.76
CA THR A 263 -8.27 -9.95 23.44
C THR A 263 -9.68 -10.35 23.90
N GLU A 264 -10.36 -9.43 24.56
CA GLU A 264 -11.73 -9.64 25.01
C GLU A 264 -12.69 -9.81 23.83
N ALA A 265 -13.68 -10.69 23.95
CA ALA A 265 -14.59 -11.03 22.84
C ALA A 265 -15.31 -9.79 22.26
N GLN A 266 -15.72 -8.83 23.12
CA GLN A 266 -16.38 -7.60 22.70
C GLN A 266 -15.46 -6.60 22.00
N GLU A 267 -14.14 -6.81 22.02
CA GLU A 267 -13.13 -5.98 21.37
C GLU A 267 -12.65 -6.57 20.03
N ARG A 268 -13.20 -7.70 19.63
CA ARG A 268 -12.86 -8.36 18.38
C ARG A 268 -13.76 -7.88 17.26
N LEU A 269 -13.17 -7.68 16.10
CA LEU A 269 -13.93 -7.40 14.88
C LEU A 269 -14.84 -8.59 14.57
N PRO A 270 -16.16 -8.39 14.40
CA PRO A 270 -17.08 -9.48 14.04
C PRO A 270 -16.66 -10.18 12.75
N PRO A 271 -17.11 -11.42 12.50
CA PRO A 271 -16.80 -12.11 11.25
C PRO A 271 -17.30 -11.30 10.06
N LEU A 272 -16.42 -11.03 9.10
CA LEU A 272 -16.77 -10.28 7.90
C LEU A 272 -17.44 -11.17 6.88
N HIS A 273 -18.41 -10.62 6.13
CA HIS A 273 -19.20 -11.32 5.12
C HIS A 273 -19.09 -10.71 3.72
N ALA A 274 -18.35 -9.60 3.57
CA ALA A 274 -18.06 -9.05 2.27
C ALA A 274 -17.30 -10.08 1.41
N PRO A 275 -17.54 -10.13 0.09
CA PRO A 275 -16.80 -11.02 -0.78
C PRO A 275 -15.33 -10.60 -0.86
N THR A 276 -14.44 -11.58 -0.94
CA THR A 276 -13.01 -11.39 -1.15
C THR A 276 -12.62 -11.82 -2.56
N ILE A 277 -11.42 -11.45 -2.99
CA ILE A 277 -10.85 -11.97 -4.25
C ILE A 277 -10.72 -13.51 -4.20
N GLY A 278 -10.45 -14.07 -3.02
CA GLY A 278 -10.42 -15.52 -2.82
C GLY A 278 -11.77 -16.18 -3.08
N ASP A 279 -12.88 -15.56 -2.65
CA ASP A 279 -14.23 -16.06 -2.94
C ASP A 279 -14.50 -16.02 -4.45
N ARG A 280 -14.19 -14.92 -5.13
CA ARG A 280 -14.36 -14.76 -6.58
C ARG A 280 -13.56 -15.79 -7.40
N LEU A 281 -12.32 -16.04 -6.99
CA LEU A 281 -11.46 -17.04 -7.63
C LEU A 281 -12.02 -18.45 -7.41
N THR A 282 -12.47 -18.77 -6.20
CA THR A 282 -13.09 -20.07 -5.86
C THR A 282 -14.38 -20.30 -6.64
N GLU A 283 -15.27 -19.29 -6.71
CA GLU A 283 -16.51 -19.34 -7.51
C GLU A 283 -16.22 -19.62 -8.99
N LYS A 284 -15.11 -19.10 -9.51
CA LYS A 284 -14.66 -19.31 -10.90
C LYS A 284 -13.93 -20.63 -11.11
N GLY A 285 -13.60 -21.38 -10.06
CA GLY A 285 -12.78 -22.58 -10.14
C GLY A 285 -11.30 -22.31 -10.37
N VAL A 286 -10.81 -21.09 -10.07
CA VAL A 286 -9.41 -20.72 -10.16
C VAL A 286 -8.75 -20.99 -8.81
N ALA A 287 -7.73 -21.85 -8.79
CA ALA A 287 -7.00 -22.15 -7.56
C ALA A 287 -6.18 -20.91 -7.09
N TRP A 288 -6.12 -20.73 -5.78
CA TRP A 288 -5.38 -19.63 -5.17
C TRP A 288 -4.92 -20.00 -3.77
N ALA A 289 -3.95 -19.23 -3.23
CA ALA A 289 -3.52 -19.35 -1.86
C ALA A 289 -2.94 -18.02 -1.33
N TRP A 290 -3.07 -17.81 -0.01
CA TRP A 290 -2.35 -16.80 0.73
C TRP A 290 -1.32 -17.49 1.63
N TYR A 291 -0.06 -17.18 1.42
CA TYR A 291 1.07 -17.73 2.16
C TYR A 291 1.63 -16.66 3.10
N ALA A 292 1.53 -16.87 4.41
CA ALA A 292 2.07 -15.95 5.40
C ALA A 292 3.20 -16.61 6.21
N GLY A 293 4.33 -15.95 6.31
CA GLY A 293 5.46 -16.45 7.10
C GLY A 293 5.10 -16.56 8.58
N GLY A 294 5.34 -17.73 9.19
CA GLY A 294 5.03 -17.99 10.60
C GLY A 294 3.60 -18.37 10.90
N TRP A 295 2.75 -18.49 9.88
CA TRP A 295 1.33 -18.83 10.06
C TRP A 295 1.13 -20.14 10.82
N ARG A 296 1.84 -21.21 10.44
CA ARG A 296 1.77 -22.53 11.09
C ARG A 296 2.17 -22.45 12.55
N ASP A 297 3.26 -21.73 12.84
CA ASP A 297 3.77 -21.58 14.20
C ASP A 297 2.80 -20.81 15.12
N VAL A 298 2.10 -19.82 14.57
CA VAL A 298 1.06 -19.08 15.30
C VAL A 298 -0.15 -19.97 15.59
N VAL A 299 -0.66 -20.72 14.61
CA VAL A 299 -1.82 -21.60 14.78
C VAL A 299 -1.51 -22.72 15.77
N GLU A 300 -0.33 -23.31 15.72
CA GLU A 300 0.12 -24.34 16.66
C GLU A 300 0.57 -23.76 18.01
N GLY A 301 0.63 -22.45 18.13
CA GLY A 301 0.97 -21.74 19.38
C GLY A 301 2.45 -21.84 19.75
N ARG A 302 3.33 -22.02 18.76
CA ARG A 302 4.78 -21.89 18.92
C ARG A 302 5.25 -20.43 18.86
N LEU A 303 4.55 -19.63 18.06
CA LEU A 303 4.78 -18.19 17.91
C LEU A 303 3.59 -17.41 18.45
N LYS A 304 3.87 -16.31 19.13
CA LYS A 304 2.84 -15.39 19.63
C LYS A 304 2.72 -14.20 18.67
N PRO A 305 1.51 -13.89 18.18
CA PRO A 305 1.30 -12.65 17.42
C PRO A 305 1.64 -11.42 18.25
N TYR A 306 2.23 -10.42 17.64
CA TYR A 306 2.62 -9.13 18.25
C TYR A 306 3.58 -9.23 19.44
N GLU A 307 4.11 -10.41 19.75
CA GLU A 307 5.09 -10.61 20.82
C GLU A 307 6.41 -11.14 20.26
N GLY A 308 7.47 -10.78 20.94
CA GLY A 308 8.82 -11.15 20.60
C GLY A 308 9.63 -9.95 20.11
N LYS A 309 10.94 -10.13 20.04
CA LYS A 309 11.83 -9.24 19.30
C LYS A 309 12.61 -10.13 18.35
N PRO A 310 12.38 -9.95 17.08
CA PRO A 310 11.44 -9.06 16.39
C PRO A 310 10.00 -9.62 16.32
N ASP A 311 9.00 -8.75 16.12
CA ASP A 311 7.60 -9.12 15.88
C ASP A 311 7.50 -9.93 14.57
N ALA A 312 7.51 -11.25 14.71
CA ALA A 312 7.62 -12.13 13.57
C ALA A 312 6.30 -12.27 12.81
N PHE A 313 5.16 -12.12 13.50
CA PHE A 313 3.83 -12.28 12.91
C PHE A 313 2.82 -11.31 13.51
N GLN A 314 2.07 -10.66 12.65
CA GLN A 314 0.89 -9.85 13.01
C GLN A 314 -0.37 -10.49 12.41
N THR A 315 -1.50 -10.42 13.11
CA THR A 315 -2.72 -11.15 12.72
C THR A 315 -3.20 -10.78 11.32
N HIS A 316 -3.09 -9.51 10.95
CA HIS A 316 -3.48 -9.03 9.61
C HIS A 316 -2.53 -9.46 8.48
N HIS A 317 -1.37 -10.06 8.78
CA HIS A 317 -0.55 -10.73 7.77
C HIS A 317 -1.24 -11.96 7.17
N GLN A 318 -2.32 -12.43 7.81
CA GLN A 318 -3.24 -13.41 7.26
C GLN A 318 -4.66 -12.81 7.22
N PRO A 319 -4.94 -11.86 6.29
CA PRO A 319 -6.15 -11.03 6.35
C PRO A 319 -7.45 -11.81 6.18
N PHE A 320 -7.43 -12.95 5.53
CA PHE A 320 -8.61 -13.79 5.33
C PHE A 320 -9.20 -14.37 6.63
N VAL A 321 -8.42 -14.42 7.74
CA VAL A 321 -8.94 -14.93 9.02
C VAL A 321 -10.04 -14.07 9.63
N TYR A 322 -10.22 -12.85 9.15
CA TYR A 322 -11.30 -11.96 9.56
C TYR A 322 -12.64 -12.30 8.91
N PHE A 323 -12.65 -13.07 7.82
CA PHE A 323 -13.85 -13.40 7.04
C PHE A 323 -14.42 -14.76 7.43
N ALA A 324 -15.75 -14.82 7.51
CA ALA A 324 -16.48 -16.02 7.95
C ALA A 324 -16.17 -17.27 7.12
N ASN A 325 -15.91 -17.10 5.81
CA ASN A 325 -15.64 -18.21 4.89
C ASN A 325 -14.29 -18.91 5.16
N TYR A 326 -13.38 -18.26 5.89
CA TYR A 326 -12.03 -18.76 6.16
C TYR A 326 -11.80 -19.08 7.65
N ALA A 327 -12.88 -19.12 8.44
CA ALA A 327 -12.84 -19.55 9.82
C ALA A 327 -12.39 -21.01 9.96
N GLU A 328 -11.99 -21.41 11.15
CA GLU A 328 -11.63 -22.80 11.43
C GLU A 328 -12.81 -23.73 11.10
N GLY A 329 -12.51 -24.87 10.46
CA GLY A 329 -13.52 -25.83 9.99
C GLY A 329 -14.25 -25.46 8.70
N ARG A 330 -13.96 -24.31 8.08
CA ARG A 330 -14.49 -23.95 6.77
C ARG A 330 -13.54 -24.38 5.65
N GLU A 331 -14.08 -24.70 4.47
CA GLU A 331 -13.30 -25.14 3.30
C GLU A 331 -12.28 -24.06 2.87
N GLY A 332 -12.65 -22.79 2.91
CA GLY A 332 -11.77 -21.67 2.56
C GLY A 332 -10.48 -21.61 3.38
N ARG A 333 -10.47 -22.20 4.60
CA ARG A 333 -9.28 -22.27 5.45
C ARG A 333 -8.09 -22.97 4.78
N ALA A 334 -8.32 -23.90 3.87
CA ALA A 334 -7.28 -24.64 3.16
C ALA A 334 -6.42 -23.76 2.23
N HIS A 335 -6.91 -22.58 1.86
CA HIS A 335 -6.14 -21.60 1.07
C HIS A 335 -5.13 -20.81 1.90
N LEU A 336 -5.21 -20.87 3.24
CA LEU A 336 -4.35 -20.13 4.17
C LEU A 336 -3.15 -21.00 4.55
N LYS A 337 -1.98 -20.68 4.00
CA LYS A 337 -0.79 -21.51 4.05
C LYS A 337 0.38 -20.77 4.69
N ASP A 338 1.43 -21.52 5.00
CA ASP A 338 2.70 -21.00 5.53
C ASP A 338 3.72 -20.68 4.41
N ALA A 339 4.74 -19.87 4.72
CA ALA A 339 5.84 -19.59 3.80
C ALA A 339 6.59 -20.87 3.35
N ASP A 340 6.73 -21.88 4.24
CA ASP A 340 7.34 -23.15 3.86
C ASP A 340 6.56 -23.88 2.76
N ASP A 341 5.22 -23.76 2.80
CA ASP A 341 4.35 -24.30 1.75
C ASP A 341 4.56 -23.55 0.44
N PHE A 342 4.73 -22.20 0.49
CA PHE A 342 5.04 -21.40 -0.68
C PHE A 342 6.32 -21.86 -1.37
N PHE A 343 7.40 -21.98 -0.61
CA PHE A 343 8.69 -22.38 -1.17
C PHE A 343 8.66 -23.79 -1.74
N ARG A 344 7.97 -24.73 -1.09
CA ARG A 344 7.76 -26.08 -1.62
C ARG A 344 6.97 -26.06 -2.92
N ASP A 345 5.89 -25.28 -2.98
CA ASP A 345 5.04 -25.18 -4.15
C ASP A 345 5.77 -24.49 -5.33
N VAL A 346 6.64 -23.49 -5.05
CA VAL A 346 7.53 -22.83 -6.02
C VAL A 346 8.48 -23.84 -6.66
N ASP A 347 9.21 -24.61 -5.84
CA ASP A 347 10.22 -25.53 -6.33
C ASP A 347 9.62 -26.70 -7.13
N ALA A 348 8.44 -27.13 -6.72
CA ALA A 348 7.72 -28.22 -7.39
C ALA A 348 6.96 -27.78 -8.64
N GLY A 349 6.92 -26.47 -8.97
CA GLY A 349 6.07 -25.93 -10.05
C GLY A 349 4.58 -26.15 -9.79
N LYS A 350 4.15 -26.07 -8.52
CA LYS A 350 2.79 -26.31 -8.07
C LYS A 350 2.12 -25.07 -7.46
N LEU A 351 2.66 -23.89 -7.75
CA LEU A 351 1.99 -22.66 -7.36
C LEU A 351 0.59 -22.61 -7.98
N PRO A 352 -0.45 -22.22 -7.22
CA PRO A 352 -1.75 -21.95 -7.82
C PRO A 352 -1.68 -20.73 -8.75
N PRO A 353 -2.61 -20.59 -9.70
CA PRO A 353 -2.71 -19.46 -10.62
C PRO A 353 -2.66 -18.08 -9.94
N VAL A 354 -3.17 -17.95 -8.71
CA VAL A 354 -3.05 -16.72 -7.92
C VAL A 354 -2.44 -17.05 -6.56
N SER A 355 -1.31 -16.45 -6.28
CA SER A 355 -0.56 -16.66 -5.04
C SER A 355 -0.23 -15.32 -4.40
N PHE A 356 -0.57 -15.14 -3.13
CA PHE A 356 -0.14 -14.02 -2.33
C PHE A 356 0.93 -14.51 -1.34
N TYR A 357 2.02 -13.76 -1.22
CA TYR A 357 3.10 -14.08 -0.30
C TYR A 357 3.38 -12.90 0.63
N LYS A 358 3.18 -13.10 1.92
CA LYS A 358 3.53 -12.16 2.99
C LYS A 358 4.74 -12.70 3.73
N PRO A 359 5.92 -12.05 3.64
CA PRO A 359 7.12 -12.48 4.36
C PRO A 359 6.92 -12.51 5.88
N LEU A 360 7.68 -13.35 6.57
CA LEU A 360 7.81 -13.29 8.02
C LEU A 360 8.31 -11.89 8.45
N GLY A 361 7.86 -11.37 9.58
CA GLY A 361 8.14 -10.01 10.03
C GLY A 361 9.61 -9.59 9.94
N VAL A 362 10.55 -10.47 10.31
CA VAL A 362 12.00 -10.19 10.22
C VAL A 362 12.52 -10.01 8.78
N PHE A 363 11.72 -10.36 7.77
CA PHE A 363 12.08 -10.33 6.35
C PHE A 363 11.15 -9.45 5.52
N ASN A 364 10.27 -8.69 6.13
CA ASN A 364 9.27 -7.90 5.39
C ASN A 364 9.69 -6.44 5.11
N GLY A 365 10.78 -5.97 5.74
CA GLY A 365 11.31 -4.62 5.55
C GLY A 365 10.76 -3.56 6.51
N HIS A 366 9.84 -3.94 7.43
CA HIS A 366 9.22 -2.99 8.37
C HIS A 366 10.27 -2.30 9.27
N PRO A 367 10.24 -0.97 9.44
CA PRO A 367 11.10 -0.29 10.41
C PRO A 367 10.91 -0.86 11.83
N ASN A 368 11.87 -0.65 12.70
CA ASN A 368 11.89 -1.08 14.10
C ASN A 368 12.18 -2.57 14.32
N TYR A 369 11.39 -3.51 13.79
CA TYR A 369 11.61 -4.94 14.06
C TYR A 369 12.26 -5.72 12.90
N SER A 370 12.34 -5.13 11.71
CA SER A 370 13.14 -5.56 10.57
C SER A 370 14.07 -4.43 10.16
N ASP A 371 14.96 -4.69 9.24
CA ASP A 371 15.80 -3.71 8.57
C ASP A 371 15.63 -3.79 7.05
N LEU A 372 16.13 -2.78 6.34
CA LEU A 372 15.98 -2.72 4.89
C LEU A 372 16.80 -3.81 4.19
N ALA A 373 17.99 -4.13 4.69
CA ALA A 373 18.87 -5.12 4.09
C ALA A 373 18.30 -6.54 4.18
N ALA A 374 17.74 -6.92 5.35
CA ALA A 374 17.11 -8.23 5.53
C ALA A 374 15.88 -8.40 4.63
N GLY A 375 15.04 -7.37 4.52
CA GLY A 375 13.88 -7.36 3.62
C GLY A 375 14.29 -7.46 2.16
N ASP A 376 15.26 -6.67 1.72
CA ASP A 376 15.75 -6.65 0.34
C ASP A 376 16.46 -7.96 -0.05
N ALA A 377 17.29 -8.51 0.84
CA ALA A 377 17.96 -9.79 0.63
C ALA A 377 16.94 -10.93 0.45
N HIS A 378 15.96 -11.00 1.35
CA HIS A 378 14.88 -11.98 1.27
C HIS A 378 14.06 -11.85 -0.02
N LEU A 379 13.68 -10.62 -0.39
CA LEU A 379 13.00 -10.37 -1.65
C LEU A 379 13.81 -10.85 -2.85
N GLY A 380 15.10 -10.55 -2.88
CA GLY A 380 16.02 -11.03 -3.92
C GLY A 380 16.05 -12.55 -4.03
N GLU A 381 16.11 -13.26 -2.89
CA GLU A 381 16.08 -14.74 -2.83
C GLU A 381 14.73 -15.30 -3.32
N VAL A 382 13.61 -14.74 -2.88
CA VAL A 382 12.27 -15.15 -3.30
C VAL A 382 12.11 -15.01 -4.80
N VAL A 383 12.45 -13.85 -5.38
CA VAL A 383 12.36 -13.62 -6.83
C VAL A 383 13.30 -14.55 -7.60
N ALA A 384 14.54 -14.74 -7.12
CA ALA A 384 15.49 -15.67 -7.75
C ALA A 384 14.97 -17.12 -7.75
N ARG A 385 14.26 -17.54 -6.71
CA ARG A 385 13.65 -18.87 -6.62
C ARG A 385 12.43 -19.00 -7.54
N LEU A 386 11.56 -17.99 -7.60
CA LEU A 386 10.43 -17.93 -8.54
C LEU A 386 10.90 -18.00 -9.99
N ARG A 387 11.99 -17.33 -10.35
CA ARG A 387 12.59 -17.37 -11.70
C ARG A 387 13.15 -18.73 -12.08
N LYS A 388 13.45 -19.60 -11.12
CA LYS A 388 13.88 -20.99 -11.35
C LYS A 388 12.72 -21.99 -11.34
N SER A 389 11.53 -21.56 -10.90
CA SER A 389 10.34 -22.41 -10.86
C SER A 389 9.92 -22.84 -12.27
N PRO A 390 9.41 -24.07 -12.44
CA PRO A 390 8.77 -24.50 -13.70
C PRO A 390 7.64 -23.58 -14.16
N ASN A 391 6.98 -22.86 -13.23
CA ASN A 391 5.91 -21.89 -13.54
C ASN A 391 6.43 -20.55 -14.08
N TRP A 392 7.76 -20.28 -14.09
CA TRP A 392 8.31 -18.98 -14.50
C TRP A 392 7.88 -18.56 -15.92
N ALA A 393 7.74 -19.49 -16.83
CA ALA A 393 7.49 -19.21 -18.25
C ALA A 393 6.20 -18.38 -18.52
N ASP A 394 5.23 -18.44 -17.60
CA ASP A 394 3.95 -17.71 -17.69
C ASP A 394 3.61 -16.90 -16.43
N MET A 395 4.64 -16.55 -15.65
CA MET A 395 4.48 -15.89 -14.35
C MET A 395 4.50 -14.36 -14.46
N LEU A 396 3.63 -13.70 -13.71
CA LEU A 396 3.66 -12.28 -13.38
C LEU A 396 3.86 -12.14 -11.87
N ILE A 397 4.98 -11.56 -11.46
CA ILE A 397 5.26 -11.23 -10.07
C ILE A 397 5.05 -9.74 -9.87
N ILE A 398 4.28 -9.38 -8.84
CA ILE A 398 4.05 -8.01 -8.40
C ILE A 398 4.64 -7.90 -7.00
N VAL A 399 5.65 -7.06 -6.82
CA VAL A 399 6.23 -6.76 -5.51
C VAL A 399 5.80 -5.36 -5.13
N THR A 400 5.18 -5.19 -3.97
CA THR A 400 4.80 -3.87 -3.47
C THR A 400 4.82 -3.84 -1.94
N ALA A 401 5.05 -2.64 -1.37
CA ALA A 401 4.78 -2.43 0.05
C ALA A 401 3.27 -2.24 0.28
N ASP A 402 2.82 -2.56 1.46
CA ASP A 402 1.41 -2.39 1.86
C ASP A 402 1.04 -0.92 2.07
N GLU A 403 1.96 -0.13 2.64
CA GLU A 403 1.80 1.32 2.85
C GLU A 403 3.17 2.00 3.05
N ASN A 404 3.17 3.33 3.22
CA ASN A 404 4.38 4.15 3.25
C ASN A 404 5.16 4.13 4.58
N GLY A 405 4.61 3.57 5.67
CA GLY A 405 5.25 3.54 6.99
C GLY A 405 5.44 4.90 7.64
N GLY A 406 4.63 5.90 7.28
CA GLY A 406 4.80 7.28 7.73
C GLY A 406 6.01 7.99 7.13
N PHE A 407 6.73 7.37 6.19
CA PHE A 407 7.81 8.02 5.45
C PHE A 407 7.25 8.92 4.36
N TRP A 408 7.87 10.06 4.22
CA TRP A 408 7.53 11.08 3.24
C TRP A 408 7.76 10.62 1.80
N ASP A 409 6.92 11.13 0.93
CA ASP A 409 7.07 11.08 -0.53
C ASP A 409 6.76 12.46 -1.09
N HIS A 410 7.45 12.88 -2.16
CA HIS A 410 7.23 14.23 -2.71
C HIS A 410 6.04 14.31 -3.68
N VAL A 411 5.56 13.17 -4.18
CA VAL A 411 4.46 13.13 -5.15
C VAL A 411 3.13 13.00 -4.43
N ALA A 412 2.27 13.99 -4.62
CA ALA A 412 0.93 13.96 -4.06
C ALA A 412 0.09 12.82 -4.64
N PRO A 413 -0.66 12.08 -3.81
CA PRO A 413 -1.57 11.06 -4.30
C PRO A 413 -2.75 11.69 -5.06
N PRO A 414 -3.31 10.98 -6.06
CA PRO A 414 -4.54 11.43 -6.72
C PRO A 414 -5.71 11.37 -5.74
N LYS A 415 -6.56 12.38 -5.74
CA LYS A 415 -7.79 12.37 -4.92
C LYS A 415 -8.81 11.39 -5.51
N ARG A 416 -9.27 10.41 -4.72
CA ARG A 416 -10.31 9.44 -5.13
C ARG A 416 -11.53 9.48 -4.22
N ASP A 417 -11.40 9.09 -2.98
CA ASP A 417 -12.48 8.98 -1.99
C ASP A 417 -11.99 9.28 -0.57
N SER A 418 -12.81 9.01 0.43
CA SER A 418 -12.48 9.25 1.85
C SER A 418 -11.42 8.30 2.43
N TYR A 419 -11.08 7.21 1.72
CA TYR A 419 -10.07 6.26 2.19
C TYR A 419 -8.67 6.53 1.62
N GLY A 420 -8.55 7.21 0.50
CA GLY A 420 -7.26 7.45 -0.11
C GLY A 420 -7.33 7.71 -1.63
N PRO A 421 -6.27 7.36 -2.35
CA PRO A 421 -5.08 6.61 -1.93
C PRO A 421 -4.13 7.43 -1.03
N GLY A 422 -3.27 6.71 -0.31
CA GLY A 422 -2.16 7.30 0.45
C GLY A 422 -0.94 7.57 -0.42
N ALA A 423 0.26 7.69 0.20
CA ALA A 423 1.50 8.02 -0.49
C ALA A 423 1.96 6.92 -1.47
N ARG A 424 2.96 7.24 -2.32
CA ARG A 424 3.57 6.24 -3.21
C ARG A 424 4.32 5.18 -2.42
N VAL A 425 4.28 3.95 -2.94
CA VAL A 425 5.05 2.81 -2.43
C VAL A 425 5.88 2.16 -3.54
N PRO A 426 7.04 1.58 -3.22
CA PRO A 426 7.87 0.86 -4.19
C PRO A 426 7.09 -0.30 -4.82
N THR A 427 7.03 -0.34 -6.16
CA THR A 427 6.33 -1.44 -6.84
C THR A 427 7.08 -1.90 -8.07
N LEU A 428 7.36 -3.21 -8.14
CA LEU A 428 8.04 -3.88 -9.23
C LEU A 428 7.09 -4.85 -9.95
N ILE A 429 7.12 -4.83 -11.28
CA ILE A 429 6.39 -5.76 -12.14
C ILE A 429 7.42 -6.63 -12.87
N ILE A 430 7.48 -7.90 -12.48
CA ILE A 430 8.52 -8.85 -12.88
C ILE A 430 7.88 -10.00 -13.64
N SER A 431 8.29 -10.23 -14.88
CA SER A 431 7.74 -11.28 -15.75
C SER A 431 8.67 -11.52 -16.93
N PRO A 432 8.68 -12.72 -17.55
CA PRO A 432 9.27 -12.88 -18.88
C PRO A 432 8.69 -11.92 -19.92
N PHE A 433 7.50 -11.41 -19.67
CA PHE A 433 6.76 -10.49 -20.53
C PHE A 433 6.77 -9.03 -20.04
N ALA A 434 7.43 -8.71 -18.95
CA ALA A 434 7.57 -7.33 -18.49
C ALA A 434 8.44 -6.52 -19.47
N ARG A 435 8.14 -5.25 -19.60
CA ARG A 435 8.99 -4.30 -20.30
C ARG A 435 10.31 -4.15 -19.53
N LYS A 436 11.43 -4.29 -20.24
CA LYS A 436 12.76 -4.32 -19.60
C LYS A 436 13.28 -2.92 -19.34
N GLY A 437 13.78 -2.69 -18.11
CA GLY A 437 14.35 -1.41 -17.69
C GLY A 437 13.37 -0.24 -17.88
N PHE A 438 12.08 -0.51 -17.70
CA PHE A 438 11.03 0.46 -17.97
C PHE A 438 10.53 1.08 -16.66
N VAL A 439 10.56 2.41 -16.59
CA VAL A 439 9.90 3.19 -15.55
C VAL A 439 8.51 3.53 -16.04
N ASP A 440 7.50 2.92 -15.43
CA ASP A 440 6.09 3.10 -15.79
C ASP A 440 5.47 4.23 -14.96
N LYS A 441 5.12 5.32 -15.63
CA LYS A 441 4.50 6.51 -15.01
C LYS A 441 2.97 6.47 -14.99
N THR A 442 2.38 5.33 -15.32
CA THR A 442 0.93 5.14 -15.20
C THR A 442 0.55 5.16 -13.72
N VAL A 443 -0.53 5.88 -13.41
CA VAL A 443 -1.05 5.96 -12.04
C VAL A 443 -1.76 4.67 -11.69
N TYR A 444 -1.22 3.98 -10.70
CA TYR A 444 -1.72 2.74 -10.13
C TYR A 444 -1.97 2.89 -8.63
N ASP A 445 -2.72 1.96 -8.07
CA ASP A 445 -2.79 1.74 -6.63
C ASP A 445 -2.92 0.23 -6.31
N THR A 446 -3.02 -0.12 -5.02
CA THR A 446 -3.16 -1.53 -4.60
C THR A 446 -4.32 -2.24 -5.29
N LEU A 447 -5.41 -1.52 -5.64
CA LEU A 447 -6.54 -2.09 -6.37
C LEU A 447 -6.23 -2.43 -7.83
N SER A 448 -5.15 -1.86 -8.39
CA SER A 448 -4.64 -2.25 -9.72
C SER A 448 -4.22 -3.72 -9.77
N ILE A 449 -3.82 -4.28 -8.61
CA ILE A 449 -3.53 -5.71 -8.46
C ILE A 449 -4.82 -6.53 -8.58
N LEU A 450 -5.87 -6.15 -7.84
CA LEU A 450 -7.19 -6.80 -7.93
C LEU A 450 -7.70 -6.73 -9.37
N ARG A 451 -7.69 -5.55 -9.97
CA ARG A 451 -8.15 -5.36 -11.35
C ARG A 451 -7.39 -6.22 -12.36
N THR A 452 -6.10 -6.39 -12.18
CA THR A 452 -5.27 -7.28 -13.02
C THR A 452 -5.69 -8.74 -12.87
N ILE A 453 -5.91 -9.22 -11.64
CA ILE A 453 -6.37 -10.59 -11.35
C ILE A 453 -7.78 -10.81 -11.96
N GLU A 454 -8.68 -9.86 -11.75
CA GLU A 454 -10.06 -9.91 -12.24
C GLU A 454 -10.11 -10.05 -13.77
N LEU A 455 -9.40 -9.18 -14.47
CA LEU A 455 -9.35 -9.21 -15.93
C LEU A 455 -8.68 -10.47 -16.45
N ARG A 456 -7.57 -10.91 -15.83
CA ARG A 456 -6.86 -12.11 -16.27
C ARG A 456 -7.69 -13.38 -16.12
N PHE A 457 -8.42 -13.53 -15.02
CA PHE A 457 -9.17 -14.76 -14.74
C PHE A 457 -10.69 -14.63 -15.02
N GLY A 458 -11.14 -13.46 -15.45
CA GLY A 458 -12.54 -13.21 -15.78
C GLY A 458 -13.47 -13.36 -14.57
N VAL A 459 -13.04 -12.87 -13.40
CA VAL A 459 -13.84 -12.81 -12.18
C VAL A 459 -14.48 -11.44 -12.02
N ALA A 460 -15.62 -11.40 -11.33
CA ALA A 460 -16.33 -10.13 -11.10
C ALA A 460 -15.58 -9.23 -10.12
N PRO A 461 -15.58 -7.92 -10.33
CA PRO A 461 -15.06 -6.95 -9.36
C PRO A 461 -15.73 -7.08 -7.99
N LEU A 462 -15.01 -6.63 -6.96
CA LEU A 462 -15.47 -6.64 -5.57
C LEU A 462 -16.22 -5.36 -5.22
N SER A 463 -15.84 -4.26 -5.83
CA SER A 463 -16.38 -2.91 -5.61
C SER A 463 -16.35 -2.06 -6.88
N GLU A 464 -16.98 -0.90 -6.87
CA GLU A 464 -16.84 0.07 -7.96
C GLU A 464 -15.41 0.63 -8.05
N ARG A 465 -14.70 0.66 -6.93
CA ARG A 465 -13.35 1.23 -6.84
C ARG A 465 -12.33 0.35 -7.55
N ASP A 466 -12.35 -0.97 -7.36
CA ASP A 466 -11.47 -1.89 -8.07
C ASP A 466 -11.87 -2.07 -9.53
N ALA A 467 -13.18 -2.07 -9.83
CA ALA A 467 -13.68 -2.06 -11.21
C ALA A 467 -13.17 -0.86 -12.03
N GLY A 468 -13.00 0.30 -11.38
CA GLY A 468 -12.48 1.53 -11.97
C GLY A 468 -10.95 1.68 -11.89
N ALA A 469 -10.25 0.74 -11.28
CA ALA A 469 -8.80 0.81 -11.15
C ALA A 469 -8.08 0.56 -12.49
N THR A 470 -6.94 1.20 -12.66
CA THR A 470 -6.05 0.97 -13.81
C THR A 470 -5.34 -0.37 -13.63
N ASP A 471 -5.44 -1.29 -14.59
CA ASP A 471 -4.71 -2.57 -14.54
C ASP A 471 -3.23 -2.42 -14.97
N LEU A 472 -2.43 -3.44 -14.72
CA LEU A 472 -0.97 -3.43 -14.92
C LEU A 472 -0.52 -3.79 -16.36
N ARG A 473 -1.41 -3.78 -17.37
CA ARG A 473 -1.05 -4.18 -18.75
C ARG A 473 0.02 -3.29 -19.38
N ASN A 474 0.12 -2.01 -19.00
CA ASN A 474 1.13 -1.11 -19.56
C ASN A 474 2.57 -1.52 -19.19
N ALA A 475 2.76 -2.22 -18.10
CA ALA A 475 4.04 -2.78 -17.67
C ALA A 475 4.49 -3.99 -18.53
N LEU A 476 3.60 -4.54 -19.37
CA LEU A 476 3.84 -5.76 -20.14
C LEU A 476 4.05 -5.44 -21.63
N ILE A 477 4.80 -6.32 -22.30
CA ILE A 477 4.97 -6.31 -23.76
C ILE A 477 3.71 -6.94 -24.37
N ALA A 478 3.10 -6.26 -25.35
CA ALA A 478 2.01 -6.85 -26.12
C ALA A 478 2.47 -8.16 -26.79
N PRO A 479 1.60 -9.17 -26.94
CA PRO A 479 1.90 -10.42 -27.63
C PRO A 479 2.33 -10.25 -29.05
#